data_eca4caf3112b8c154d1900603a684591
#
_entry.id   eca4caf3112b8c154d1900603a684591
#
_cell.length_a   1.000
_cell.length_b   1.000
_cell.length_c   1.000
_cell.angle_alpha   90.00
_cell.angle_beta   90.00
_cell.angle_gamma   90.00
#
_symmetry.space_group_name_H-M   'P 1'
#
loop_
_entity.id
_entity.type
_entity.pdbx_description
1 polymer ?
#
loop_
_entity_poly.entity_id
_entity_poly.type
_entity_poly.pdbx_seq_one_letter_code
_entity_poly.pdbx_strand_id
1 'polypeptide(L)'
;MRLTARVPASSANLGPGFDSFGLALDLCNEVTVDTEAEPTVRWEGEGAGELPTDGSDMVSRAIAAAVERRRGHHPDASVPPFAIRGLNRIPLERGLGSSSAAAVAGTALASALLGAAGWDDPHTTFAYAAELEGHPDNAAPAAYGGLTVVADGHVRRFEVSDAISPVALVPTDRLLTAAARRALPRTVPMEDAVFNVAHGALLLQALVSGDRDLLRLALRDRLHQAVRLALVPEVERVFARLEGSVPVCVSGAGPSLLAFPADGGSIPDLGRGWRVVPVPVRATGVEISAE
;
A
#
# COMPACT_ATOMS: atom_id res chain seq x y z
N MET A 1 23.83 13.27 10.69
CA MET A 1 23.52 12.29 9.62
C MET A 1 22.07 12.48 9.22
N ARG A 2 21.83 12.62 7.93
CA ARG A 2 20.50 12.80 7.39
C ARG A 2 20.15 11.65 6.45
N LEU A 3 19.04 10.99 6.70
CA LEU A 3 18.55 9.83 5.93
C LEU A 3 17.15 10.11 5.42
N THR A 4 16.88 9.77 4.16
CA THR A 4 15.56 9.92 3.56
C THR A 4 15.08 8.58 3.03
N ALA A 5 13.90 8.16 3.49
CA ALA A 5 13.15 7.03 2.94
C ALA A 5 12.15 7.52 1.90
N ARG A 6 12.21 6.97 0.70
CA ARG A 6 11.20 7.11 -0.35
C ARG A 6 10.41 5.81 -0.44
N VAL A 7 9.10 5.85 -0.16
CA VAL A 7 8.26 4.65 -0.03
C VAL A 7 7.04 4.77 -0.93
N PRO A 8 6.76 3.75 -1.77
CA PRO A 8 5.61 3.76 -2.67
C PRO A 8 4.27 3.57 -1.95
N ALA A 9 3.21 4.08 -2.56
CA ALA A 9 1.85 3.65 -2.31
C ALA A 9 1.67 2.18 -2.69
N SER A 10 0.62 1.58 -2.17
CA SER A 10 0.25 0.21 -2.51
C SER A 10 -1.25 0.06 -2.73
N SER A 11 -1.61 -0.84 -3.64
CA SER A 11 -2.98 -1.32 -3.79
C SER A 11 -3.00 -2.79 -3.43
N ALA A 12 -3.67 -3.14 -2.34
CA ALA A 12 -3.84 -4.50 -1.85
C ALA A 12 -5.11 -5.15 -2.41
N ASN A 13 -5.24 -6.44 -2.23
CA ASN A 13 -6.35 -7.29 -2.65
C ASN A 13 -6.48 -7.48 -4.16
N LEU A 14 -6.50 -6.43 -4.96
CA LEU A 14 -6.59 -6.48 -6.42
C LEU A 14 -7.74 -7.40 -6.93
N GLY A 15 -8.95 -7.21 -6.40
CA GLY A 15 -10.07 -8.12 -6.65
C GLY A 15 -9.90 -9.45 -5.90
N PRO A 16 -9.67 -10.59 -6.56
CA PRO A 16 -9.74 -11.92 -5.93
C PRO A 16 -8.59 -12.24 -4.98
N GLY A 17 -7.53 -11.44 -4.95
CA GLY A 17 -6.34 -11.67 -4.12
C GLY A 17 -6.45 -11.16 -2.69
N PHE A 18 -7.63 -11.27 -2.08
CA PHE A 18 -7.95 -10.79 -0.76
C PHE A 18 -6.91 -11.20 0.30
N ASP A 19 -6.40 -10.20 1.06
CA ASP A 19 -5.37 -10.33 2.11
C ASP A 19 -4.07 -11.01 1.66
N SER A 20 -3.82 -11.13 0.33
CA SER A 20 -2.66 -11.83 -0.21
C SER A 20 -1.90 -11.04 -1.28
N PHE A 21 -2.61 -10.38 -2.20
CA PHE A 21 -1.99 -9.68 -3.31
C PHE A 21 -1.79 -8.20 -3.00
N GLY A 22 -0.64 -7.67 -3.40
CA GLY A 22 -0.33 -6.24 -3.30
C GLY A 22 0.49 -5.74 -4.49
N LEU A 23 0.20 -4.53 -4.94
CA LEU A 23 0.86 -3.89 -6.07
C LEU A 23 1.48 -2.56 -5.62
N ALA A 24 2.77 -2.36 -5.86
CA ALA A 24 3.44 -1.10 -5.61
C ALA A 24 3.11 -0.09 -6.72
N LEU A 25 2.80 1.13 -6.33
CA LEU A 25 2.39 2.21 -7.22
C LEU A 25 3.37 3.39 -7.13
N ASP A 26 3.73 4.00 -8.26
CA ASP A 26 4.67 5.12 -8.29
C ASP A 26 4.03 6.45 -7.85
N LEU A 27 3.54 6.44 -6.63
CA LEU A 27 3.11 7.60 -5.85
C LEU A 27 3.78 7.47 -4.48
N CYS A 28 4.86 8.21 -4.23
CA CYS A 28 5.72 7.96 -3.09
C CYS A 28 5.62 9.04 -2.02
N ASN A 29 5.60 8.62 -0.76
CA ASN A 29 5.93 9.46 0.37
C ASN A 29 7.45 9.55 0.54
N GLU A 30 7.92 10.66 1.08
CA GLU A 30 9.31 10.87 1.49
C GLU A 30 9.35 11.21 2.98
N VAL A 31 10.17 10.48 3.73
CA VAL A 31 10.36 10.70 5.17
C VAL A 31 11.84 10.85 5.44
N THR A 32 12.21 11.99 5.99
CA THR A 32 13.60 12.30 6.36
C THR A 32 13.75 12.29 7.87
N VAL A 33 14.79 11.62 8.36
CA VAL A 33 15.29 11.73 9.73
C VAL A 33 16.61 12.49 9.73
N ASP A 34 16.77 13.41 10.68
CA ASP A 34 17.97 14.21 10.82
C ASP A 34 18.43 14.17 12.29
N THR A 35 19.61 13.57 12.54
CA THR A 35 20.20 13.43 13.88
C THR A 35 20.99 14.64 14.34
N GLU A 36 21.13 15.66 13.50
CA GLU A 36 21.84 16.91 13.82
C GLU A 36 20.85 18.05 14.14
N ALA A 37 19.55 17.83 13.88
CA ALA A 37 18.50 18.80 14.18
C ALA A 37 17.83 18.52 15.53
N GLU A 38 17.27 19.58 16.14
CA GLU A 38 16.46 19.45 17.35
C GLU A 38 15.26 18.52 17.10
N PRO A 39 14.97 17.58 18.04
CA PRO A 39 13.90 16.61 17.88
C PRO A 39 12.54 17.27 17.65
N THR A 40 11.98 17.05 16.48
CA THR A 40 10.67 17.56 16.05
C THR A 40 10.03 16.60 15.06
N VAL A 41 8.71 16.64 14.93
CA VAL A 41 7.97 15.89 13.88
C VAL A 41 7.16 16.89 13.08
N ARG A 42 7.30 16.87 11.75
CA ARG A 42 6.58 17.75 10.82
C ARG A 42 6.10 17.00 9.61
N TRP A 43 4.85 17.26 9.21
CA TRP A 43 4.20 16.65 8.05
C TRP A 43 3.79 17.72 7.04
N GLU A 44 4.05 17.46 5.77
CA GLU A 44 3.65 18.28 4.62
C GLU A 44 2.82 17.41 3.64
N GLY A 45 1.94 18.04 2.86
CA GLY A 45 1.10 17.35 1.88
C GLY A 45 -0.14 16.70 2.48
N GLU A 46 -0.42 15.47 2.13
CA GLU A 46 -1.61 14.73 2.61
C GLU A 46 -1.52 14.50 4.12
N GLY A 47 -2.57 14.91 4.85
CA GLY A 47 -2.63 14.81 6.31
C GLY A 47 -1.83 15.86 7.07
N ALA A 48 -1.29 16.88 6.41
CA ALA A 48 -0.67 18.02 7.11
C ALA A 48 -1.69 18.69 8.04
N GLY A 49 -1.33 18.80 9.33
CA GLY A 49 -2.23 19.32 10.38
C GLY A 49 -3.22 18.28 10.96
N GLU A 50 -3.30 17.07 10.40
CA GLU A 50 -4.11 15.97 10.94
C GLU A 50 -3.25 14.90 11.64
N LEU A 51 -2.05 14.63 11.09
CA LEU A 51 -1.16 13.61 11.62
C LEU A 51 -0.51 14.07 12.93
N PRO A 52 -0.35 13.16 13.92
CA PRO A 52 0.31 13.49 15.18
C PRO A 52 1.75 14.00 14.96
N THR A 53 2.17 14.93 15.83
CA THR A 53 3.53 15.50 15.85
C THR A 53 4.22 15.31 17.20
N ASP A 54 3.62 14.50 18.07
CA ASP A 54 4.09 14.19 19.43
C ASP A 54 4.84 12.85 19.53
N GLY A 55 5.16 12.23 18.39
CA GLY A 55 5.80 10.91 18.32
C GLY A 55 4.84 9.73 18.33
N SER A 56 3.52 9.96 18.37
CA SER A 56 2.52 8.89 18.28
C SER A 56 2.14 8.51 16.83
N ASP A 57 2.71 9.19 15.84
CA ASP A 57 2.55 8.88 14.42
C ASP A 57 3.15 7.51 14.05
N MET A 58 2.73 6.96 12.91
CA MET A 58 3.14 5.62 12.49
C MET A 58 4.66 5.50 12.23
N VAL A 59 5.32 6.52 11.70
CA VAL A 59 6.76 6.48 11.43
C VAL A 59 7.54 6.42 12.76
N SER A 60 7.21 7.30 13.71
CA SER A 60 7.82 7.31 15.04
C SER A 60 7.63 5.99 15.77
N ARG A 61 6.41 5.43 15.72
CA ARG A 61 6.09 4.13 16.30
C ARG A 61 6.87 3.00 15.64
N ALA A 62 7.02 3.01 14.32
CA ALA A 62 7.77 2.00 13.59
C ALA A 62 9.27 2.06 13.93
N ILE A 63 9.85 3.27 14.03
CA ILE A 63 11.23 3.43 14.49
C ILE A 63 11.40 2.85 15.89
N ALA A 64 10.53 3.24 16.84
CA ALA A 64 10.60 2.77 18.21
C ALA A 64 10.46 1.24 18.32
N ALA A 65 9.51 0.65 17.60
CA ALA A 65 9.29 -0.80 17.59
C ALA A 65 10.49 -1.56 17.00
N ALA A 66 11.09 -1.07 15.92
CA ALA A 66 12.27 -1.68 15.31
C ALA A 66 13.50 -1.61 16.25
N VAL A 67 13.71 -0.49 16.94
CA VAL A 67 14.77 -0.33 17.93
C VAL A 67 14.56 -1.31 19.11
N GLU A 68 13.35 -1.40 19.64
CA GLU A 68 13.03 -2.28 20.75
C GLU A 68 13.22 -3.77 20.38
N ARG A 69 12.80 -4.14 19.18
CA ARG A 69 13.03 -5.49 18.67
C ARG A 69 14.52 -5.80 18.53
N ARG A 70 15.31 -4.82 18.07
CA ARG A 70 16.77 -4.98 18.00
C ARG A 70 17.38 -5.16 19.37
N ARG A 71 16.89 -4.47 20.41
CA ARG A 71 17.34 -4.62 21.80
C ARG A 71 17.16 -6.03 22.34
N GLY A 72 16.17 -6.77 21.90
CA GLY A 72 15.99 -8.18 22.25
C GLY A 72 17.21 -9.05 21.93
N HIS A 73 18.01 -8.68 20.94
CA HIS A 73 19.23 -9.39 20.54
C HIS A 73 20.52 -8.59 20.81
N HIS A 74 20.42 -7.29 20.93
CA HIS A 74 21.52 -6.36 21.18
C HIS A 74 21.07 -5.31 22.20
N PRO A 75 21.26 -5.57 23.51
CA PRO A 75 20.72 -4.73 24.60
C PRO A 75 21.11 -3.26 24.53
N ASP A 76 22.27 -2.94 23.97
CA ASP A 76 22.78 -1.58 23.82
C ASP A 76 22.28 -0.87 22.56
N ALA A 77 21.41 -1.51 21.76
CA ALA A 77 20.88 -0.90 20.54
C ALA A 77 20.10 0.37 20.88
N SER A 78 20.51 1.47 20.30
CA SER A 78 19.89 2.77 20.48
C SER A 78 20.08 3.62 19.23
N VAL A 79 19.17 4.57 19.01
CA VAL A 79 19.30 5.61 17.99
C VAL A 79 19.47 6.97 18.68
N PRO A 80 20.27 7.89 18.12
CA PRO A 80 20.37 9.24 18.68
C PRO A 80 19.02 9.96 18.55
N PRO A 81 18.79 11.04 19.32
CA PRO A 81 17.64 11.91 19.06
C PRO A 81 17.67 12.43 17.62
N PHE A 82 16.50 12.59 17.01
CA PHE A 82 16.36 13.02 15.62
C PHE A 82 15.10 13.84 15.39
N ALA A 83 15.12 14.67 14.36
CA ALA A 83 13.94 15.30 13.79
C ALA A 83 13.36 14.41 12.69
N ILE A 84 12.02 14.42 12.52
CA ILE A 84 11.30 13.81 11.39
C ILE A 84 10.67 14.92 10.55
N ARG A 85 10.86 14.85 9.23
CA ARG A 85 10.11 15.61 8.25
C ARG A 85 9.55 14.66 7.21
N GLY A 86 8.22 14.62 7.05
CA GLY A 86 7.54 13.82 6.03
C GLY A 86 6.86 14.69 4.99
N LEU A 87 7.03 14.32 3.72
CA LEU A 87 6.27 14.84 2.58
C LEU A 87 5.35 13.74 2.08
N ASN A 88 4.08 13.80 2.47
CA ASN A 88 3.08 12.80 2.14
C ASN A 88 2.35 13.16 0.85
N ARG A 89 2.39 12.26 -0.12
CA ARG A 89 1.66 12.34 -1.39
C ARG A 89 0.55 11.28 -1.47
N ILE A 90 0.63 10.25 -0.63
CA ILE A 90 -0.33 9.14 -0.59
C ILE A 90 -1.56 9.58 0.22
N PRO A 91 -2.77 9.60 -0.39
CA PRO A 91 -4.00 9.99 0.30
C PRO A 91 -4.29 9.12 1.51
N LEU A 92 -4.64 9.77 2.64
CA LEU A 92 -4.96 9.07 3.90
C LEU A 92 -6.35 8.40 3.82
N GLU A 93 -6.49 7.19 4.40
CA GLU A 93 -7.77 6.48 4.54
C GLU A 93 -8.53 6.26 3.22
N ARG A 94 -7.79 6.05 2.13
CA ARG A 94 -8.35 5.85 0.78
C ARG A 94 -7.89 4.57 0.09
N GLY A 95 -7.41 3.58 0.87
CA GLY A 95 -7.03 2.27 0.32
C GLY A 95 -5.79 2.27 -0.57
N LEU A 96 -4.89 3.25 -0.40
CA LEU A 96 -3.62 3.36 -1.14
C LEU A 96 -2.39 3.09 -0.25
N GLY A 97 -2.57 2.43 0.88
CA GLY A 97 -1.46 1.91 1.70
C GLY A 97 -0.65 2.97 2.45
N SER A 98 -1.21 4.19 2.73
CA SER A 98 -0.46 5.27 3.40
C SER A 98 0.10 4.85 4.76
N SER A 99 -0.67 4.09 5.57
CA SER A 99 -0.23 3.59 6.87
C SER A 99 0.92 2.60 6.74
N SER A 100 0.80 1.65 5.81
CA SER A 100 1.86 0.66 5.53
C SER A 100 3.12 1.31 4.98
N ALA A 101 2.99 2.32 4.10
CA ALA A 101 4.13 3.11 3.63
C ALA A 101 4.85 3.83 4.80
N ALA A 102 4.11 4.37 5.76
CA ALA A 102 4.69 4.99 6.94
C ALA A 102 5.39 3.98 7.86
N ALA A 103 4.79 2.80 8.07
CA ALA A 103 5.41 1.71 8.85
C ALA A 103 6.70 1.21 8.18
N VAL A 104 6.68 1.00 6.86
CA VAL A 104 7.86 0.59 6.08
C VAL A 104 8.95 1.66 6.13
N ALA A 105 8.59 2.96 5.96
CA ALA A 105 9.55 4.06 6.08
C ALA A 105 10.25 4.07 7.44
N GLY A 106 9.47 4.03 8.54
CA GLY A 106 10.02 4.05 9.90
C GLY A 106 10.91 2.84 10.18
N THR A 107 10.52 1.66 9.75
CA THR A 107 11.32 0.43 9.94
C THR A 107 12.64 0.50 9.17
N ALA A 108 12.61 0.92 7.90
CA ALA A 108 13.83 1.04 7.09
C ALA A 108 14.77 2.11 7.63
N LEU A 109 14.25 3.28 8.05
CA LEU A 109 15.04 4.33 8.67
C LEU A 109 15.67 3.88 9.99
N ALA A 110 14.93 3.15 10.83
CA ALA A 110 15.47 2.60 12.07
C ALA A 110 16.64 1.64 11.81
N SER A 111 16.49 0.75 10.83
CA SER A 111 17.54 -0.20 10.45
C SER A 111 18.79 0.53 9.96
N ALA A 112 18.64 1.58 9.17
CA ALA A 112 19.76 2.42 8.69
C ALA A 112 20.41 3.21 9.84
N LEU A 113 19.63 3.80 10.76
CA LEU A 113 20.15 4.51 11.93
C LEU A 113 20.93 3.61 12.88
N LEU A 114 20.52 2.35 13.02
CA LEU A 114 21.18 1.33 13.83
C LEU A 114 22.48 0.80 13.20
N GLY A 115 22.79 1.19 11.95
CA GLY A 115 23.96 0.70 11.22
C GLY A 115 23.95 -0.83 11.06
N ALA A 116 22.78 -1.45 11.07
CA ALA A 116 22.63 -2.89 10.97
C ALA A 116 23.09 -3.38 9.58
N ALA A 117 23.95 -4.40 9.54
CA ALA A 117 24.25 -5.06 8.28
C ALA A 117 22.95 -5.61 7.67
N GLY A 118 22.70 -5.30 6.39
CA GLY A 118 21.46 -5.69 5.71
C GLY A 118 20.26 -4.80 6.03
N TRP A 119 20.49 -3.55 6.40
CA TRP A 119 19.40 -2.56 6.62
C TRP A 119 18.59 -2.29 5.35
N ASP A 120 19.11 -2.60 4.20
CA ASP A 120 18.48 -2.58 2.88
C ASP A 120 17.75 -3.90 2.55
N ASP A 121 17.73 -4.88 3.48
CA ASP A 121 16.99 -6.11 3.29
C ASP A 121 15.48 -5.89 3.36
N PRO A 122 14.76 -6.02 2.23
CA PRO A 122 13.33 -5.81 2.19
C PRO A 122 12.55 -6.83 3.02
N HIS A 123 13.12 -8.01 3.31
CA HIS A 123 12.46 -9.03 4.13
C HIS A 123 12.33 -8.59 5.58
N THR A 124 13.40 -8.09 6.17
CA THR A 124 13.39 -7.57 7.54
C THR A 124 12.46 -6.37 7.66
N THR A 125 12.54 -5.43 6.70
CA THR A 125 11.67 -4.25 6.66
C THR A 125 10.20 -4.65 6.55
N PHE A 126 9.87 -5.59 5.66
CA PHE A 126 8.51 -6.13 5.51
C PHE A 126 8.01 -6.78 6.79
N ALA A 127 8.79 -7.69 7.38
CA ALA A 127 8.36 -8.47 8.54
C ALA A 127 7.98 -7.56 9.73
N TYR A 128 8.79 -6.53 10.00
CA TYR A 128 8.56 -5.62 11.11
C TYR A 128 7.38 -4.66 10.83
N ALA A 129 7.30 -4.14 9.61
CA ALA A 129 6.20 -3.27 9.23
C ALA A 129 4.85 -4.02 9.21
N ALA A 130 4.83 -5.25 8.70
CA ALA A 130 3.64 -6.09 8.64
C ALA A 130 3.12 -6.48 10.05
N GLU A 131 4.02 -6.77 10.99
CA GLU A 131 3.66 -7.05 12.38
C GLU A 131 3.05 -5.83 13.07
N LEU A 132 3.62 -4.64 12.85
CA LEU A 132 3.15 -3.41 13.46
C LEU A 132 1.82 -2.94 12.89
N GLU A 133 1.63 -3.09 11.58
CA GLU A 133 0.52 -2.52 10.81
C GLU A 133 -0.65 -3.50 10.66
N GLY A 134 -0.37 -4.81 10.69
CA GLY A 134 -1.38 -5.86 10.62
C GLY A 134 -1.90 -6.14 9.20
N HIS A 135 -1.32 -5.54 8.17
CA HIS A 135 -1.73 -5.68 6.77
C HIS A 135 -0.53 -6.03 5.87
N PRO A 136 -0.12 -7.30 5.83
CA PRO A 136 1.07 -7.73 5.09
C PRO A 136 0.95 -7.52 3.58
N ASP A 137 -0.25 -7.55 3.03
CA ASP A 137 -0.57 -7.33 1.62
C ASP A 137 -0.31 -5.88 1.14
N ASN A 138 -0.28 -4.90 2.04
CA ASN A 138 0.16 -3.53 1.77
C ASN A 138 1.64 -3.31 2.11
N ALA A 139 2.13 -3.91 3.18
CA ALA A 139 3.54 -3.77 3.59
C ALA A 139 4.51 -4.42 2.59
N ALA A 140 4.13 -5.56 1.99
CA ALA A 140 4.96 -6.26 1.03
C ALA A 140 5.29 -5.42 -0.21
N PRO A 141 4.33 -4.88 -0.98
CA PRO A 141 4.66 -4.05 -2.13
C PRO A 141 5.38 -2.76 -1.74
N ALA A 142 5.09 -2.18 -0.58
CA ALA A 142 5.82 -1.01 -0.09
C ALA A 142 7.30 -1.31 0.19
N ALA A 143 7.61 -2.52 0.68
CA ALA A 143 8.99 -2.94 0.98
C ALA A 143 9.74 -3.49 -0.24
N TYR A 144 9.07 -4.29 -1.10
CA TYR A 144 9.72 -5.02 -2.19
C TYR A 144 9.54 -4.38 -3.57
N GLY A 145 8.52 -3.56 -3.77
CA GLY A 145 8.08 -3.11 -5.10
C GLY A 145 7.39 -4.21 -5.92
N GLY A 146 6.93 -3.85 -7.12
CA GLY A 146 6.29 -4.75 -8.06
C GLY A 146 4.94 -5.29 -7.57
N LEU A 147 4.56 -6.44 -8.12
CA LEU A 147 3.45 -7.25 -7.64
C LEU A 147 3.96 -8.22 -6.59
N THR A 148 3.33 -8.27 -5.44
CA THR A 148 3.69 -9.20 -4.36
C THR A 148 2.52 -10.11 -4.02
N VAL A 149 2.84 -11.36 -3.69
CA VAL A 149 1.91 -12.32 -3.11
C VAL A 149 2.46 -12.76 -1.77
N VAL A 150 1.65 -12.65 -0.74
CA VAL A 150 2.01 -13.03 0.63
C VAL A 150 1.20 -14.26 1.06
N ALA A 151 1.90 -15.25 1.58
CA ALA A 151 1.29 -16.44 2.18
C ALA A 151 2.16 -16.90 3.37
N ASP A 152 1.56 -17.08 4.54
CA ASP A 152 2.23 -17.53 5.76
C ASP A 152 3.52 -16.76 6.08
N GLY A 153 3.50 -15.45 5.88
CA GLY A 153 4.66 -14.57 6.07
C GLY A 153 5.71 -14.63 4.97
N HIS A 154 5.56 -15.51 3.98
CA HIS A 154 6.42 -15.57 2.82
C HIS A 154 5.96 -14.61 1.73
N VAL A 155 6.89 -13.86 1.16
CA VAL A 155 6.62 -12.93 0.05
C VAL A 155 7.23 -13.48 -1.23
N ARG A 156 6.43 -13.46 -2.31
CA ARG A 156 6.91 -13.63 -3.68
C ARG A 156 6.63 -12.37 -4.47
N ARG A 157 7.69 -11.81 -5.04
CA ARG A 157 7.61 -10.65 -5.93
C ARG A 157 7.59 -11.12 -7.38
N PHE A 158 6.74 -10.48 -8.17
CA PHE A 158 6.64 -10.69 -9.62
C PHE A 158 6.81 -9.37 -10.35
N GLU A 159 7.38 -9.42 -11.53
CA GLU A 159 7.40 -8.29 -12.45
C GLU A 159 6.05 -8.19 -13.17
N VAL A 160 5.53 -6.99 -13.26
CA VAL A 160 4.30 -6.70 -14.00
C VAL A 160 4.68 -6.24 -15.39
N SER A 161 3.95 -6.68 -16.38
CA SER A 161 4.15 -6.27 -17.78
C SER A 161 4.01 -4.75 -17.93
N ASP A 162 4.86 -4.13 -18.73
CA ASP A 162 4.81 -2.70 -19.06
C ASP A 162 3.50 -2.29 -19.76
N ALA A 163 2.77 -3.26 -20.34
CA ALA A 163 1.43 -3.03 -20.88
C ALA A 163 0.37 -2.74 -19.82
N ILE A 164 0.70 -2.93 -18.52
CA ILE A 164 -0.19 -2.68 -17.40
C ILE A 164 0.17 -1.36 -16.73
N SER A 165 -0.61 -0.33 -17.02
CA SER A 165 -0.43 1.01 -16.45
C SER A 165 -1.68 1.43 -15.66
N PRO A 166 -1.69 1.23 -14.33
CA PRO A 166 -2.85 1.54 -13.50
C PRO A 166 -3.04 3.04 -13.27
N VAL A 167 -4.30 3.39 -13.00
CA VAL A 167 -4.76 4.72 -12.63
C VAL A 167 -5.56 4.61 -11.34
N ALA A 168 -5.20 5.36 -10.32
CA ALA A 168 -5.96 5.45 -9.08
C ALA A 168 -7.10 6.47 -9.25
N LEU A 169 -8.32 6.04 -8.93
CA LEU A 169 -9.50 6.87 -8.88
C LEU A 169 -9.81 7.15 -7.41
N VAL A 170 -9.49 8.34 -6.96
CA VAL A 170 -9.48 8.70 -5.53
C VAL A 170 -10.65 9.62 -5.22
N PRO A 171 -11.68 9.13 -4.48
CA PRO A 171 -12.80 9.98 -4.06
C PRO A 171 -12.41 10.92 -2.92
N THR A 172 -13.24 11.94 -2.67
CA THR A 172 -13.11 12.78 -1.48
C THR A 172 -13.49 12.07 -0.20
N ASP A 173 -14.35 11.06 -0.28
CA ASP A 173 -14.76 10.25 0.85
C ASP A 173 -13.59 9.46 1.42
N ARG A 174 -13.63 9.22 2.73
CA ARG A 174 -12.67 8.38 3.47
C ARG A 174 -13.38 7.13 3.98
N LEU A 175 -12.65 6.04 4.07
CA LEU A 175 -13.13 4.79 4.65
C LEU A 175 -12.05 4.19 5.56
N LEU A 176 -12.37 4.08 6.84
CA LEU A 176 -11.48 3.42 7.79
C LEU A 176 -11.37 1.94 7.46
N THR A 177 -10.15 1.43 7.33
CA THR A 177 -9.88 0.01 7.06
C THR A 177 -10.57 -0.91 8.06
N ALA A 178 -10.59 -0.53 9.35
CA ALA A 178 -11.28 -1.29 10.38
C ALA A 178 -12.81 -1.37 10.15
N ALA A 179 -13.44 -0.33 9.63
CA ALA A 179 -14.86 -0.35 9.28
C ALA A 179 -15.13 -1.26 8.08
N ALA A 180 -14.32 -1.14 7.02
CA ALA A 180 -14.41 -2.00 5.86
C ALA A 180 -14.21 -3.49 6.20
N ARG A 181 -13.28 -3.79 7.11
CA ARG A 181 -13.03 -5.18 7.56
C ARG A 181 -14.17 -5.73 8.43
N ARG A 182 -14.75 -4.93 9.32
CA ARG A 182 -15.89 -5.35 10.15
C ARG A 182 -17.16 -5.66 9.35
N ALA A 183 -17.31 -5.07 8.18
CA ALA A 183 -18.48 -5.30 7.31
C ALA A 183 -18.42 -6.67 6.59
N LEU A 184 -17.25 -7.28 6.49
CA LEU A 184 -17.09 -8.55 5.79
C LEU A 184 -17.78 -9.71 6.53
N PRO A 185 -18.38 -10.67 5.80
CA PRO A 185 -18.97 -11.86 6.39
C PRO A 185 -17.89 -12.73 7.04
N ARG A 186 -18.25 -13.42 8.13
CA ARG A 186 -17.33 -14.36 8.80
C ARG A 186 -17.15 -15.68 8.05
N THR A 187 -18.09 -16.02 7.20
CA THR A 187 -18.11 -17.25 6.39
C THR A 187 -18.57 -16.91 4.99
N VAL A 188 -18.06 -17.64 4.01
CA VAL A 188 -18.46 -17.52 2.61
C VAL A 188 -18.85 -18.89 2.06
N PRO A 189 -19.74 -18.96 1.05
CA PRO A 189 -20.03 -20.19 0.34
C PRO A 189 -18.76 -20.80 -0.27
N MET A 190 -18.65 -22.14 -0.27
CA MET A 190 -17.49 -22.82 -0.88
C MET A 190 -17.31 -22.46 -2.36
N GLU A 191 -18.40 -22.26 -3.09
CA GLU A 191 -18.37 -21.84 -4.49
C GLU A 191 -17.71 -20.47 -4.69
N ASP A 192 -17.89 -19.52 -3.77
CA ASP A 192 -17.26 -18.21 -3.82
C ASP A 192 -15.76 -18.30 -3.47
N ALA A 193 -15.39 -19.17 -2.53
CA ALA A 193 -13.99 -19.45 -2.25
C ALA A 193 -13.29 -20.07 -3.47
N VAL A 194 -13.88 -21.05 -4.13
CA VAL A 194 -13.36 -21.67 -5.37
C VAL A 194 -13.27 -20.64 -6.50
N PHE A 195 -14.27 -19.75 -6.63
CA PHE A 195 -14.24 -18.67 -7.59
C PHE A 195 -13.02 -17.78 -7.41
N ASN A 196 -12.75 -17.31 -6.18
CA ASN A 196 -11.62 -16.44 -5.89
C ASN A 196 -10.27 -17.13 -6.09
N VAL A 197 -10.13 -18.40 -5.72
CA VAL A 197 -8.90 -19.17 -5.98
C VAL A 197 -8.57 -19.20 -7.48
N ALA A 198 -9.56 -19.49 -8.32
CA ALA A 198 -9.38 -19.54 -9.78
C ALA A 198 -9.03 -18.15 -10.35
N HIS A 199 -9.77 -17.11 -9.93
CA HIS A 199 -9.55 -15.74 -10.40
C HIS A 199 -8.23 -15.15 -9.91
N GLY A 200 -7.76 -15.51 -8.71
CA GLY A 200 -6.43 -15.13 -8.21
C GLY A 200 -5.30 -15.69 -9.08
N ALA A 201 -5.40 -16.95 -9.51
CA ALA A 201 -4.43 -17.53 -10.43
C ALA A 201 -4.42 -16.83 -11.81
N LEU A 202 -5.61 -16.52 -12.34
CA LEU A 202 -5.76 -15.76 -13.60
C LEU A 202 -5.25 -14.33 -13.47
N LEU A 203 -5.44 -13.68 -12.33
CA LEU A 203 -4.96 -12.33 -12.05
C LEU A 203 -3.44 -12.27 -12.11
N LEU A 204 -2.75 -13.22 -11.46
CA LEU A 204 -1.29 -13.30 -11.52
C LEU A 204 -0.80 -13.42 -12.97
N GLN A 205 -1.42 -14.34 -13.73
CA GLN A 205 -1.09 -14.55 -15.15
C GLN A 205 -1.31 -13.27 -15.96
N ALA A 206 -2.48 -12.61 -15.80
CA ALA A 206 -2.84 -11.41 -16.55
C ALA A 206 -1.87 -10.24 -16.30
N LEU A 207 -1.51 -10.00 -15.04
CA LEU A 207 -0.59 -8.92 -14.68
C LEU A 207 0.83 -9.18 -15.19
N VAL A 208 1.32 -10.41 -15.12
CA VAL A 208 2.66 -10.77 -15.59
C VAL A 208 2.75 -10.77 -17.12
N SER A 209 1.74 -11.30 -17.82
CA SER A 209 1.76 -11.36 -19.29
C SER A 209 1.33 -10.06 -19.97
N GLY A 210 0.65 -9.15 -19.27
CA GLY A 210 0.03 -7.97 -19.87
C GLY A 210 -1.27 -8.25 -20.63
N ASP A 211 -1.88 -9.44 -20.43
CA ASP A 211 -3.13 -9.80 -21.08
C ASP A 211 -4.31 -9.05 -20.42
N ARG A 212 -4.78 -8.02 -21.12
CA ARG A 212 -5.81 -7.10 -20.63
C ARG A 212 -7.22 -7.67 -20.67
N ASP A 213 -7.49 -8.56 -21.62
CA ASP A 213 -8.79 -9.23 -21.70
C ASP A 213 -8.92 -10.23 -20.56
N LEU A 214 -7.85 -10.97 -20.29
CA LEU A 214 -7.76 -11.82 -19.11
C LEU A 214 -7.85 -11.00 -17.82
N LEU A 215 -7.22 -9.83 -17.74
CA LEU A 215 -7.25 -8.97 -16.55
C LEU A 215 -8.66 -8.54 -16.19
N ARG A 216 -9.51 -8.21 -17.17
CA ARG A 216 -10.91 -7.86 -16.96
C ARG A 216 -11.69 -9.02 -16.30
N LEU A 217 -11.48 -10.23 -16.77
CA LEU A 217 -12.07 -11.42 -16.16
C LEU A 217 -11.51 -11.65 -14.74
N ALA A 218 -10.20 -11.57 -14.61
CA ALA A 218 -9.46 -11.93 -13.42
C ALA A 218 -9.72 -11.05 -12.20
N LEU A 219 -10.04 -9.75 -12.41
CA LEU A 219 -10.32 -8.81 -11.32
C LEU A 219 -11.68 -9.02 -10.62
N ARG A 220 -12.49 -9.97 -11.10
CA ARG A 220 -13.77 -10.30 -10.46
C ARG A 220 -13.52 -10.97 -9.11
N ASP A 221 -14.35 -10.61 -8.14
CA ASP A 221 -14.24 -11.05 -6.75
C ASP A 221 -15.63 -11.37 -6.17
N ARG A 222 -15.69 -12.33 -5.28
CA ARG A 222 -16.91 -12.71 -4.54
C ARG A 222 -16.74 -12.70 -3.02
N LEU A 223 -15.59 -12.18 -2.52
CA LEU A 223 -15.32 -12.19 -1.08
C LEU A 223 -15.52 -10.82 -0.44
N HIS A 224 -15.06 -9.74 -1.09
CA HIS A 224 -14.96 -8.46 -0.38
C HIS A 224 -15.45 -7.24 -1.17
N GLN A 225 -15.29 -7.19 -2.50
CA GLN A 225 -15.53 -5.96 -3.27
C GLN A 225 -16.97 -5.47 -3.16
N ALA A 226 -17.95 -6.36 -3.36
CA ALA A 226 -19.37 -5.99 -3.28
C ALA A 226 -19.72 -5.40 -1.90
N VAL A 227 -19.23 -6.02 -0.82
CA VAL A 227 -19.47 -5.55 0.55
C VAL A 227 -18.83 -4.17 0.78
N ARG A 228 -17.61 -3.96 0.30
CA ARG A 228 -16.89 -2.68 0.47
C ARG A 228 -17.50 -1.56 -0.37
N LEU A 229 -17.93 -1.85 -1.59
CA LEU A 229 -18.63 -0.91 -2.47
C LEU A 229 -19.93 -0.42 -1.85
N ALA A 230 -20.72 -1.33 -1.27
CA ALA A 230 -21.98 -0.97 -0.59
C ALA A 230 -21.79 0.00 0.60
N LEU A 231 -20.57 0.11 1.17
CA LEU A 231 -20.30 1.09 2.24
C LEU A 231 -20.20 2.53 1.72
N VAL A 232 -19.92 2.72 0.41
CA VAL A 232 -19.76 4.05 -0.19
C VAL A 232 -20.52 4.08 -1.53
N PRO A 233 -21.83 4.38 -1.53
CA PRO A 233 -22.71 4.26 -2.71
C PRO A 233 -22.24 5.07 -3.93
N GLU A 234 -21.52 6.18 -3.73
CA GLU A 234 -20.95 6.95 -4.84
C GLU A 234 -19.86 6.15 -5.57
N VAL A 235 -19.00 5.44 -4.81
CA VAL A 235 -17.94 4.59 -5.37
C VAL A 235 -18.54 3.38 -6.09
N GLU A 236 -19.59 2.77 -5.52
CA GLU A 236 -20.31 1.66 -6.14
C GLU A 236 -20.87 2.07 -7.51
N ARG A 237 -21.49 3.26 -7.62
CA ARG A 237 -22.00 3.78 -8.89
C ARG A 237 -20.90 3.98 -9.94
N VAL A 238 -19.76 4.53 -9.53
CA VAL A 238 -18.60 4.72 -10.42
C VAL A 238 -18.03 3.36 -10.84
N PHE A 239 -17.88 2.42 -9.91
CA PHE A 239 -17.41 1.07 -10.22
C PHE A 239 -18.30 0.39 -11.24
N ALA A 240 -19.62 0.34 -11.03
CA ALA A 240 -20.59 -0.28 -11.95
C ALA A 240 -20.57 0.35 -13.35
N ARG A 241 -20.29 1.65 -13.45
CA ARG A 241 -20.15 2.34 -14.74
C ARG A 241 -18.88 1.95 -15.50
N LEU A 242 -17.80 1.63 -14.77
CA LEU A 242 -16.49 1.33 -15.36
C LEU A 242 -16.28 -0.14 -15.68
N GLU A 243 -16.78 -1.07 -14.84
CA GLU A 243 -16.45 -2.51 -14.92
C GLU A 243 -16.76 -3.16 -16.28
N GLY A 244 -17.74 -2.63 -17.02
CA GLY A 244 -18.07 -3.08 -18.38
C GLY A 244 -17.10 -2.63 -19.47
N SER A 245 -16.31 -1.58 -19.22
CA SER A 245 -15.46 -0.92 -20.24
C SER A 245 -13.98 -0.90 -19.89
N VAL A 246 -13.64 -0.76 -18.60
CA VAL A 246 -12.26 -0.70 -18.11
C VAL A 246 -12.07 -1.77 -17.04
N PRO A 247 -11.00 -2.59 -17.08
CA PRO A 247 -10.67 -3.44 -15.94
C PRO A 247 -10.49 -2.58 -14.69
N VAL A 248 -11.23 -2.87 -13.62
CA VAL A 248 -11.24 -2.06 -12.40
C VAL A 248 -11.46 -2.94 -11.18
N CYS A 249 -10.85 -2.57 -10.06
CA CYS A 249 -11.07 -3.20 -8.76
C CYS A 249 -11.05 -2.16 -7.64
N VAL A 250 -11.54 -2.54 -6.46
CA VAL A 250 -11.37 -1.77 -5.23
C VAL A 250 -9.90 -1.82 -4.81
N SER A 251 -9.30 -0.68 -4.54
CA SER A 251 -7.94 -0.58 -4.04
C SER A 251 -7.90 -0.78 -2.52
N GLY A 252 -7.21 -1.82 -2.06
CA GLY A 252 -7.12 -2.13 -0.63
C GLY A 252 -8.49 -2.29 0.04
N ALA A 253 -8.71 -1.54 1.11
CA ALA A 253 -10.01 -1.49 1.79
C ALA A 253 -11.03 -0.57 1.07
N GLY A 254 -10.59 0.17 0.06
CA GLY A 254 -11.34 1.25 -0.55
C GLY A 254 -11.16 2.58 0.24
N PRO A 255 -11.87 3.66 -0.10
CA PRO A 255 -12.87 3.72 -1.16
C PRO A 255 -12.29 4.00 -2.56
N SER A 256 -10.96 4.15 -2.73
CA SER A 256 -10.37 4.29 -4.06
C SER A 256 -10.58 3.05 -4.91
N LEU A 257 -10.66 3.28 -6.22
CA LEU A 257 -10.63 2.24 -7.23
C LEU A 257 -9.28 2.27 -7.95
N LEU A 258 -8.81 1.11 -8.36
CA LEU A 258 -7.68 0.97 -9.27
C LEU A 258 -8.20 0.52 -10.62
N ALA A 259 -8.02 1.35 -11.62
CA ALA A 259 -8.45 1.10 -13.00
C ALA A 259 -7.24 0.86 -13.89
N PHE A 260 -7.42 0.04 -14.93
CA PHE A 260 -6.37 -0.33 -15.87
C PHE A 260 -6.82 0.02 -17.30
N PRO A 261 -6.81 1.32 -17.68
CA PRO A 261 -7.22 1.75 -19.01
C PRO A 261 -6.27 1.22 -20.10
N ALA A 262 -6.73 1.11 -21.34
CA ALA A 262 -5.87 0.79 -22.48
C ALA A 262 -4.83 1.91 -22.70
N ASP A 263 -3.74 1.61 -23.39
CA ASP A 263 -2.75 2.62 -23.76
C ASP A 263 -3.43 3.74 -24.55
N GLY A 264 -3.25 4.98 -24.07
CA GLY A 264 -3.97 6.13 -24.59
C GLY A 264 -5.48 6.19 -24.25
N GLY A 265 -6.00 5.18 -23.53
CA GLY A 265 -7.38 5.15 -23.05
C GLY A 265 -7.59 6.16 -21.92
N SER A 266 -8.67 6.92 -21.99
CA SER A 266 -9.05 7.87 -20.94
C SER A 266 -10.06 7.25 -19.98
N ILE A 267 -9.92 7.59 -18.71
CA ILE A 267 -10.99 7.39 -17.73
C ILE A 267 -12.12 8.41 -18.05
N PRO A 268 -13.38 7.97 -18.13
CA PRO A 268 -14.50 8.90 -18.29
C PRO A 268 -14.51 9.92 -17.15
N ASP A 269 -15.09 11.12 -17.42
CA ASP A 269 -15.28 12.10 -16.35
C ASP A 269 -16.11 11.50 -15.20
N LEU A 270 -15.52 11.45 -14.03
CA LEU A 270 -16.14 10.89 -12.82
C LEU A 270 -16.98 11.93 -12.06
N GLY A 271 -16.93 13.19 -12.48
CA GLY A 271 -17.60 14.30 -11.81
C GLY A 271 -16.81 14.88 -10.65
N ARG A 272 -17.44 15.84 -9.94
CA ARG A 272 -16.82 16.50 -8.78
C ARG A 272 -16.58 15.49 -7.64
N GLY A 273 -15.49 15.68 -6.93
CA GLY A 273 -15.14 14.82 -5.78
C GLY A 273 -14.24 13.64 -6.12
N TRP A 274 -13.75 13.55 -7.35
CA TRP A 274 -12.79 12.52 -7.78
C TRP A 274 -11.48 13.13 -8.25
N ARG A 275 -10.38 12.51 -7.86
CA ARG A 275 -9.06 12.73 -8.45
C ARG A 275 -8.67 11.49 -9.26
N VAL A 276 -8.28 11.70 -10.51
CA VAL A 276 -7.76 10.65 -11.40
C VAL A 276 -6.25 10.82 -11.45
N VAL A 277 -5.54 9.86 -10.87
CA VAL A 277 -4.09 9.93 -10.68
C VAL A 277 -3.42 8.76 -11.40
N PRO A 278 -2.63 9.00 -12.46
CA PRO A 278 -1.77 7.96 -13.03
C PRO A 278 -0.78 7.46 -11.97
N VAL A 279 -0.75 6.16 -11.76
CA VAL A 279 0.10 5.52 -10.77
C VAL A 279 0.74 4.26 -11.38
N PRO A 280 1.71 4.42 -12.29
CA PRO A 280 2.34 3.27 -12.91
C PRO A 280 2.90 2.32 -11.84
N VAL A 281 3.09 1.07 -12.21
CA VAL A 281 3.67 0.07 -11.31
C VAL A 281 5.12 0.46 -10.99
N ARG A 282 5.44 0.55 -9.69
CA ARG A 282 6.79 0.82 -9.25
C ARG A 282 7.55 -0.48 -9.02
N ALA A 283 8.63 -0.67 -9.76
CA ALA A 283 9.45 -1.88 -9.69
C ALA A 283 10.21 -2.02 -8.36
N THR A 284 10.58 -0.90 -7.71
CA THR A 284 11.33 -0.88 -6.45
C THR A 284 10.41 -0.53 -5.28
N GLY A 285 10.69 -1.12 -4.12
CA GLY A 285 10.03 -0.79 -2.86
C GLY A 285 10.64 0.46 -2.21
N VAL A 286 10.79 0.39 -0.88
CA VAL A 286 11.43 1.46 -0.10
C VAL A 286 12.89 1.65 -0.53
N GLU A 287 13.29 2.88 -0.69
CA GLU A 287 14.67 3.29 -0.98
C GLU A 287 15.15 4.25 0.09
N ILE A 288 16.37 4.04 0.60
CA ILE A 288 17.02 4.95 1.56
C ILE A 288 18.17 5.67 0.86
N SER A 289 18.22 6.99 1.03
CA SER A 289 19.35 7.81 0.64
C SER A 289 19.95 8.51 1.85
N ALA A 290 21.28 8.69 1.87
CA ALA A 290 22.01 9.45 2.87
C ALA A 290 22.54 10.75 2.26
N GLU A 291 22.44 11.84 3.00
CA GLU A 291 23.01 13.16 2.68
C GLU A 291 24.14 13.51 3.66
#